data_df43b4b678aaeff128f14398736732b5
#
_entry.id   df43b4b678aaeff128f14398736732b5
#
_cell.length_a   1.000
_cell.length_b   1.000
_cell.length_c   1.000
_cell.angle_alpha   90.00
_cell.angle_beta   90.00
_cell.angle_gamma   90.00
#
_symmetry.space_group_name_H-M   'P 1'
#
loop_
_entity.id
_entity.type
_entity.pdbx_description
1 polymer ?
#
loop_
_entity_poly.entity_id
_entity_poly.type
_entity_poly.pdbx_seq_one_letter_code
_entity_poly.pdbx_strand_id
1 'polypeptide(L)'
;MVKHSELMNQREEEIGRLIEYFSKKTEGFENPKIVMIGGYALRAFTSLSRYTRDCDFVLKKIDGWNIDKIKKLLPKVLSTEVFEKRDSYGFLRCIRLLKVDGRSAKISVDFMEGEVRGKTDEQVFFITEKFLQKTKKVKIPIAKKMIEIYVPDYTDYMILKIMSARPSDIRDIATLVWKNGVPDHMAERAKKALAHPEIIRKNLKLIITDISDKRFLDSWKGTFVTTEFTERTEEQVLKELKKLV
;
A
#
# COMPACT_ATOMS: atom_id res chain seq x y z
N MET A 1 -8.95 25.62 19.17
CA MET A 1 -7.86 25.12 18.27
C MET A 1 -8.03 23.61 18.14
N VAL A 2 -8.52 23.10 16.99
CA VAL A 2 -8.60 21.65 16.76
C VAL A 2 -7.18 21.11 16.77
N LYS A 3 -6.92 20.15 17.67
CA LYS A 3 -5.61 19.50 17.71
C LYS A 3 -5.39 18.80 16.37
N HIS A 4 -4.19 18.87 15.83
CA HIS A 4 -3.80 18.17 14.59
C HIS A 4 -4.23 16.70 14.60
N SER A 5 -4.21 16.06 15.77
CA SER A 5 -4.67 14.69 16.01
C SER A 5 -6.15 14.46 15.65
N GLU A 6 -7.04 15.44 15.86
CA GLU A 6 -8.47 15.27 15.60
C GLU A 6 -8.78 15.22 14.09
N LEU A 7 -8.15 16.11 13.30
CA LEU A 7 -8.25 16.07 11.83
C LEU A 7 -7.72 14.73 11.25
N MET A 8 -6.63 14.22 11.83
CA MET A 8 -6.06 12.92 11.42
C MET A 8 -7.00 11.77 11.75
N ASN A 9 -7.61 11.77 12.94
CA ASN A 9 -8.57 10.76 13.35
C ASN A 9 -9.82 10.76 12.45
N GLN A 10 -10.40 11.93 12.19
CA GLN A 10 -11.57 12.05 11.31
C GLN A 10 -11.25 11.60 9.87
N ARG A 11 -10.05 11.92 9.38
CA ARG A 11 -9.59 11.42 8.08
C ARG A 11 -9.49 9.89 8.07
N GLU A 12 -8.93 9.30 9.11
CA GLU A 12 -8.81 7.84 9.22
C GLU A 12 -10.18 7.16 9.36
N GLU A 13 -11.10 7.74 10.12
CA GLU A 13 -12.48 7.24 10.20
C GLU A 13 -13.17 7.25 8.84
N GLU A 14 -12.99 8.32 8.07
CA GLU A 14 -13.59 8.41 6.75
C GLU A 14 -12.96 7.41 5.75
N ILE A 15 -11.64 7.25 5.78
CA ILE A 15 -10.97 6.20 4.99
C ILE A 15 -11.50 4.83 5.38
N GLY A 16 -11.67 4.56 6.66
CA GLY A 16 -12.25 3.31 7.15
C GLY A 16 -13.67 3.06 6.60
N ARG A 17 -14.52 4.09 6.57
CA ARG A 17 -15.87 4.01 5.95
C ARG A 17 -15.81 3.70 4.46
N LEU A 18 -14.89 4.33 3.74
CA LEU A 18 -14.72 4.10 2.30
C LEU A 18 -14.20 2.69 2.00
N ILE A 19 -13.23 2.21 2.76
CA ILE A 19 -12.73 0.84 2.63
C ILE A 19 -13.85 -0.17 2.89
N GLU A 20 -14.59 -0.01 3.98
CA GLU A 20 -15.73 -0.88 4.32
C GLU A 20 -16.81 -0.84 3.22
N TYR A 21 -17.11 0.34 2.69
CA TYR A 21 -18.07 0.50 1.61
C TYR A 21 -17.65 -0.27 0.35
N PHE A 22 -16.42 -0.09 -0.11
CA PHE A 22 -15.93 -0.76 -1.31
C PHE A 22 -15.78 -2.26 -1.10
N SER A 23 -15.30 -2.70 0.06
CA SER A 23 -15.22 -4.12 0.40
C SER A 23 -16.57 -4.81 0.26
N LYS A 24 -17.64 -4.22 0.81
CA LYS A 24 -19.00 -4.76 0.72
C LYS A 24 -19.59 -4.69 -0.69
N LYS A 25 -19.39 -3.57 -1.41
CA LYS A 25 -19.95 -3.39 -2.77
C LYS A 25 -19.30 -4.28 -3.81
N THR A 26 -18.09 -4.75 -3.58
CA THR A 26 -17.33 -5.61 -4.50
C THR A 26 -17.29 -7.07 -4.05
N GLU A 27 -17.99 -7.42 -2.97
CA GLU A 27 -18.04 -8.80 -2.47
C GLU A 27 -18.59 -9.79 -3.50
N GLY A 28 -19.58 -9.36 -4.32
CA GLY A 28 -20.15 -10.14 -5.43
C GLY A 28 -19.33 -10.14 -6.71
N PHE A 29 -18.16 -9.51 -6.76
CA PHE A 29 -17.27 -9.60 -7.91
C PHE A 29 -16.56 -10.95 -7.84
N GLU A 30 -16.93 -11.86 -8.74
CA GLU A 30 -16.31 -13.19 -8.81
C GLU A 30 -14.81 -13.07 -9.03
N ASN A 31 -14.42 -12.19 -9.94
CA ASN A 31 -13.05 -11.87 -10.27
C ASN A 31 -13.05 -10.53 -11.04
N PRO A 32 -12.24 -9.56 -10.69
CA PRO A 32 -11.26 -9.56 -9.62
C PRO A 32 -11.84 -9.13 -8.27
N LYS A 33 -11.27 -9.66 -7.22
CA LYS A 33 -11.45 -9.11 -5.88
C LYS A 33 -10.77 -7.75 -5.82
N ILE A 34 -11.30 -6.82 -5.00
CA ILE A 34 -10.55 -5.66 -4.58
C ILE A 34 -9.49 -6.12 -3.58
N VAL A 35 -8.23 -5.83 -3.86
CA VAL A 35 -7.09 -6.13 -2.99
C VAL A 35 -6.45 -4.83 -2.54
N MET A 36 -6.42 -4.59 -1.24
CA MET A 36 -5.79 -3.42 -0.67
C MET A 36 -4.27 -3.57 -0.71
N ILE A 37 -3.60 -2.52 -1.18
CA ILE A 37 -2.15 -2.36 -1.14
C ILE A 37 -1.77 -1.06 -0.41
N GLY A 38 -0.56 -0.58 -0.57
CA GLY A 38 -0.14 0.73 -0.02
C GLY A 38 0.01 0.74 1.51
N GLY A 39 -0.17 1.90 2.12
CA GLY A 39 0.11 2.11 3.55
C GLY A 39 -0.86 1.43 4.50
N TYR A 40 -2.14 1.29 4.15
CA TYR A 40 -3.11 0.62 5.01
C TYR A 40 -2.94 -0.90 5.04
N ALA A 41 -2.45 -1.50 3.96
CA ALA A 41 -2.17 -2.94 3.92
C ALA A 41 -1.02 -3.36 4.86
N LEU A 42 -0.16 -2.42 5.28
CA LEU A 42 0.88 -2.67 6.30
C LEU A 42 0.30 -3.27 7.58
N ARG A 43 -0.91 -2.86 7.97
CA ARG A 43 -1.62 -3.30 9.18
C ARG A 43 -2.00 -4.79 9.18
N ALA A 44 -1.91 -5.45 8.03
CA ALA A 44 -2.09 -6.90 7.93
C ALA A 44 -0.85 -7.69 8.37
N PHE A 45 0.32 -7.04 8.42
CA PHE A 45 1.62 -7.69 8.65
C PHE A 45 2.29 -7.24 9.95
N THR A 46 1.85 -6.13 10.54
CA THR A 46 2.41 -5.60 11.79
C THR A 46 1.36 -4.80 12.57
N SER A 47 1.48 -4.81 13.88
CA SER A 47 0.70 -3.95 14.76
C SER A 47 1.11 -2.47 14.69
N LEU A 48 2.31 -2.20 14.17
CA LEU A 48 2.79 -0.85 13.95
C LEU A 48 2.08 -0.23 12.75
N SER A 49 1.51 0.93 12.96
CA SER A 49 0.77 1.64 11.90
C SER A 49 1.21 3.09 11.83
N ARG A 50 1.12 3.66 10.65
CA ARG A 50 1.32 5.08 10.42
C ARG A 50 0.10 5.69 9.74
N TYR A 51 -0.04 6.98 9.91
CA TYR A 51 -1.06 7.70 9.17
C TYR A 51 -0.70 7.77 7.68
N THR A 52 -1.69 7.52 6.83
CA THR A 52 -1.57 7.70 5.37
C THR A 52 -2.76 8.50 4.84
N ARG A 53 -2.56 9.21 3.73
CA ARG A 53 -3.59 10.04 3.10
C ARG A 53 -4.38 9.27 2.06
N ASP A 54 -3.76 8.22 1.54
CA ASP A 54 -4.20 7.52 0.35
C ASP A 54 -4.54 6.09 0.72
N CYS A 55 -5.59 5.56 0.11
CA CYS A 55 -5.96 4.15 0.17
C CYS A 55 -5.89 3.59 -1.24
N ASP A 56 -5.09 2.56 -1.43
CA ASP A 56 -4.78 2.01 -2.74
C ASP A 56 -5.38 0.62 -2.89
N PHE A 57 -6.12 0.39 -3.97
CA PHE A 57 -6.66 -0.90 -4.34
C PHE A 57 -6.17 -1.35 -5.70
N VAL A 58 -6.00 -2.65 -5.85
CA VAL A 58 -5.71 -3.28 -7.14
C VAL A 58 -6.80 -4.25 -7.54
N LEU A 59 -6.99 -4.38 -8.85
CA LEU A 59 -7.92 -5.30 -9.50
C LEU A 59 -7.23 -5.98 -10.68
N LYS A 60 -7.60 -7.22 -10.97
CA LYS A 60 -7.19 -7.87 -12.21
C LYS A 60 -8.01 -7.35 -13.37
N LYS A 61 -7.38 -7.08 -14.50
CA LYS A 61 -8.07 -6.86 -15.75
C LYS A 61 -8.64 -8.20 -16.25
N ILE A 62 -9.91 -8.19 -16.57
CA ILE A 62 -10.64 -9.30 -17.22
C ILE A 62 -11.26 -8.77 -18.52
N ASP A 63 -12.09 -9.56 -19.18
CA ASP A 63 -12.87 -9.07 -20.31
C ASP A 63 -13.74 -7.89 -19.89
N GLY A 64 -13.47 -6.74 -20.49
CA GLY A 64 -13.97 -5.43 -20.07
C GLY A 64 -13.22 -4.87 -18.86
N TRP A 65 -13.50 -3.61 -18.52
CA TRP A 65 -12.83 -2.88 -17.45
C TRP A 65 -13.68 -2.88 -16.16
N ASN A 66 -13.16 -3.45 -15.09
CA ASN A 66 -13.80 -3.41 -13.76
C ASN A 66 -13.76 -2.02 -13.12
N ILE A 67 -12.79 -1.20 -13.49
CA ILE A 67 -12.72 0.21 -13.12
C ILE A 67 -14.00 0.96 -13.55
N ASP A 68 -14.61 0.61 -14.67
CA ASP A 68 -15.90 1.20 -15.10
C ASP A 68 -17.04 0.79 -14.16
N LYS A 69 -17.00 -0.43 -13.64
CA LYS A 69 -17.96 -0.90 -12.62
C LYS A 69 -17.74 -0.17 -11.29
N ILE A 70 -16.46 -0.02 -10.86
CA ILE A 70 -16.12 0.76 -9.66
C ILE A 70 -16.62 2.20 -9.80
N LYS A 71 -16.40 2.84 -10.95
CA LYS A 71 -16.86 4.21 -11.21
C LYS A 71 -18.37 4.36 -11.02
N LYS A 72 -19.17 3.38 -11.44
CA LYS A 72 -20.63 3.37 -11.24
C LYS A 72 -21.05 3.15 -9.79
N LEU A 73 -20.20 2.54 -8.98
CA LEU A 73 -20.44 2.28 -7.55
C LEU A 73 -19.97 3.42 -6.64
N LEU A 74 -19.34 4.47 -7.17
CA LEU A 74 -18.81 5.55 -6.34
C LEU A 74 -19.92 6.20 -5.50
N PRO A 75 -19.71 6.35 -4.18
CA PRO A 75 -20.63 7.11 -3.36
C PRO A 75 -20.60 8.60 -3.77
N LYS A 76 -21.74 9.29 -3.67
CA LYS A 76 -21.91 10.70 -4.09
C LYS A 76 -20.90 11.68 -3.45
N VAL A 77 -20.29 11.29 -2.34
CA VAL A 77 -19.28 12.10 -1.60
C VAL A 77 -17.90 12.07 -2.25
N LEU A 78 -17.67 11.18 -3.22
CA LEU A 78 -16.41 11.09 -3.95
C LEU A 78 -16.54 11.74 -5.33
N SER A 79 -15.54 12.55 -5.68
CA SER A 79 -15.30 13.01 -7.04
C SER A 79 -14.13 12.25 -7.66
N THR A 80 -14.08 12.18 -8.98
CA THR A 80 -12.93 11.62 -9.71
C THR A 80 -12.00 12.75 -10.12
N GLU A 81 -10.68 12.58 -9.87
CA GLU A 81 -9.66 13.51 -10.36
C GLU A 81 -9.00 12.95 -11.62
N VAL A 82 -8.72 11.65 -11.64
CA VAL A 82 -8.06 10.98 -12.77
C VAL A 82 -8.77 9.66 -13.06
N PHE A 83 -9.04 9.45 -14.34
CA PHE A 83 -9.49 8.16 -14.85
C PHE A 83 -8.80 7.90 -16.18
N GLU A 84 -7.94 6.88 -16.22
CA GLU A 84 -7.12 6.54 -17.36
C GLU A 84 -7.23 5.04 -17.68
N LYS A 85 -7.34 4.71 -18.96
CA LYS A 85 -7.25 3.35 -19.47
C LYS A 85 -6.26 3.30 -20.62
N ARG A 86 -5.35 2.36 -20.56
CA ARG A 86 -4.44 1.98 -21.64
C ARG A 86 -4.48 0.47 -21.77
N ASP A 87 -3.91 -0.11 -22.79
CA ASP A 87 -4.01 -1.54 -23.14
C ASP A 87 -4.18 -2.52 -21.96
N SER A 88 -3.21 -2.55 -21.04
CA SER A 88 -3.18 -3.45 -19.89
C SER A 88 -3.46 -2.75 -18.54
N TYR A 89 -3.53 -1.42 -18.52
CA TYR A 89 -3.57 -0.60 -17.33
C TYR A 89 -4.81 0.27 -17.27
N GLY A 90 -5.51 0.21 -16.13
CA GLY A 90 -6.58 1.15 -15.78
C GLY A 90 -6.29 1.83 -14.44
N PHE A 91 -6.56 3.12 -14.35
CA PHE A 91 -6.38 3.92 -13.15
C PHE A 91 -7.59 4.82 -12.90
N LEU A 92 -8.09 4.80 -11.67
CA LEU A 92 -9.15 5.68 -11.20
C LEU A 92 -8.77 6.24 -9.84
N ARG A 93 -8.60 7.56 -9.76
CA ARG A 93 -8.44 8.27 -8.49
C ARG A 93 -9.74 8.93 -8.09
N CYS A 94 -10.20 8.59 -6.90
CA CYS A 94 -11.36 9.18 -6.26
C CYS A 94 -10.92 10.07 -5.12
N ILE A 95 -11.56 11.24 -4.97
CA ILE A 95 -11.18 12.24 -3.99
C ILE A 95 -12.37 12.64 -3.14
N ARG A 96 -12.11 12.81 -1.86
CA ARG A 96 -12.99 13.49 -0.92
C ARG A 96 -12.25 14.60 -0.21
N LEU A 97 -12.90 15.75 -0.12
CA LEU A 97 -12.46 16.85 0.72
C LEU A 97 -13.28 16.83 2.02
N LEU A 98 -12.61 16.58 3.13
CA LEU A 98 -13.18 16.76 4.46
C LEU A 98 -12.96 18.20 4.92
N LYS A 99 -14.01 18.80 5.47
CA LYS A 99 -13.91 20.10 6.14
C LYS A 99 -14.12 19.88 7.63
N VAL A 100 -13.15 20.27 8.43
CA VAL A 100 -13.16 20.14 9.90
C VAL A 100 -12.70 21.46 10.47
N ASP A 101 -13.59 22.19 11.12
CA ASP A 101 -13.32 23.48 11.77
C ASP A 101 -12.49 24.45 10.91
N GLY A 102 -12.95 24.67 9.68
CA GLY A 102 -12.31 25.59 8.73
C GLY A 102 -11.04 25.05 8.06
N ARG A 103 -10.58 23.86 8.41
CA ARG A 103 -9.46 23.17 7.74
C ARG A 103 -9.97 22.13 6.76
N SER A 104 -9.22 21.93 5.68
CA SER A 104 -9.54 20.89 4.69
C SER A 104 -8.50 19.79 4.73
N ALA A 105 -8.97 18.53 4.72
CA ALA A 105 -8.14 17.35 4.51
C ALA A 105 -8.58 16.63 3.23
N LYS A 106 -7.63 16.39 2.33
CA LYS A 106 -7.86 15.57 1.14
C LYS A 106 -7.65 14.10 1.50
N ILE A 107 -8.59 13.28 1.07
CA ILE A 107 -8.50 11.82 1.07
C ILE A 107 -8.49 11.38 -0.39
N SER A 108 -7.60 10.48 -0.78
CA SER A 108 -7.68 9.80 -2.05
C SER A 108 -7.88 8.30 -1.88
N VAL A 109 -8.66 7.74 -2.82
CA VAL A 109 -8.84 6.29 -2.97
C VAL A 109 -8.48 5.98 -4.42
N ASP A 110 -7.42 5.20 -4.59
CA ASP A 110 -6.87 4.88 -5.89
C ASP A 110 -7.18 3.42 -6.25
N PHE A 111 -7.69 3.22 -7.46
CA PHE A 111 -7.92 1.89 -8.03
C PHE A 111 -7.01 1.71 -9.24
N MET A 112 -6.23 0.64 -9.22
CA MET A 112 -5.33 0.24 -10.30
C MET A 112 -5.78 -1.12 -10.83
N GLU A 113 -5.99 -1.22 -12.14
CA GLU A 113 -6.46 -2.45 -12.79
C GLU A 113 -5.39 -2.98 -13.76
N GLY A 114 -5.11 -4.27 -13.67
CA GLY A 114 -4.15 -5.00 -14.51
C GLY A 114 -2.71 -4.86 -14.06
N GLU A 115 -2.29 -3.67 -13.69
CA GLU A 115 -0.92 -3.35 -13.27
C GLU A 115 -0.91 -2.33 -12.12
N VAL A 116 0.15 -2.38 -11.32
CA VAL A 116 0.55 -1.28 -10.43
C VAL A 116 1.75 -0.60 -11.04
N ARG A 117 1.66 0.69 -11.29
CA ARG A 117 2.76 1.50 -11.83
C ARG A 117 3.37 2.38 -10.76
N GLY A 118 4.70 2.44 -10.74
CA GLY A 118 5.45 3.38 -9.92
C GLY A 118 5.69 4.71 -10.61
N LYS A 119 6.80 5.38 -10.26
CA LYS A 119 7.17 6.69 -10.83
C LYS A 119 7.87 6.61 -12.19
N THR A 120 8.49 5.48 -12.49
CA THR A 120 9.21 5.25 -13.75
C THR A 120 8.56 4.12 -14.53
N ASP A 121 8.77 4.08 -15.83
CA ASP A 121 8.22 3.04 -16.71
C ASP A 121 8.74 1.63 -16.37
N GLU A 122 9.89 1.53 -15.71
CA GLU A 122 10.45 0.27 -15.20
C GLU A 122 9.69 -0.29 -14.01
N GLN A 123 8.94 0.56 -13.28
CA GLN A 123 8.24 0.20 -12.05
C GLN A 123 6.82 -0.30 -12.35
N VAL A 124 6.72 -1.50 -12.91
CA VAL A 124 5.45 -2.14 -13.26
C VAL A 124 5.35 -3.50 -12.58
N PHE A 125 4.27 -3.69 -11.79
CA PHE A 125 3.92 -4.95 -11.16
C PHE A 125 2.60 -5.46 -11.76
N PHE A 126 2.58 -6.69 -12.28
CA PHE A 126 1.40 -7.28 -12.92
C PHE A 126 0.44 -7.89 -11.93
N ILE A 127 -0.84 -7.54 -12.04
CA ILE A 127 -1.93 -8.15 -11.29
C ILE A 127 -2.43 -9.39 -12.03
N THR A 128 -1.83 -10.52 -11.73
CA THR A 128 -2.10 -11.81 -12.36
C THR A 128 -3.10 -12.64 -11.57
N GLU A 129 -3.66 -13.70 -12.19
CA GLU A 129 -4.48 -14.70 -11.49
C GLU A 129 -3.72 -15.29 -10.28
N LYS A 130 -2.44 -15.61 -10.47
CA LYS A 130 -1.60 -16.16 -9.40
C LYS A 130 -1.41 -15.20 -8.22
N PHE A 131 -1.37 -13.88 -8.49
CA PHE A 131 -1.37 -12.87 -7.43
C PHE A 131 -2.69 -12.93 -6.66
N LEU A 132 -3.83 -12.94 -7.35
CA LEU A 132 -5.15 -12.96 -6.69
C LEU A 132 -5.39 -14.23 -5.87
N GLN A 133 -4.99 -15.41 -6.37
CA GLN A 133 -5.12 -16.68 -5.65
C GLN A 133 -4.35 -16.71 -4.33
N LYS A 134 -3.27 -15.95 -4.22
CA LYS A 134 -2.45 -15.84 -3.02
C LYS A 134 -2.92 -14.76 -2.04
N THR A 135 -3.87 -13.92 -2.44
CA THR A 135 -4.40 -12.89 -1.54
C THR A 135 -5.10 -13.51 -0.34
N LYS A 136 -4.96 -12.86 0.80
CA LYS A 136 -5.59 -13.30 2.05
C LYS A 136 -6.66 -12.31 2.49
N LYS A 137 -7.79 -12.82 2.92
CA LYS A 137 -8.84 -12.03 3.57
C LYS A 137 -8.49 -11.90 5.04
N VAL A 138 -8.27 -10.68 5.50
CA VAL A 138 -7.79 -10.39 6.86
C VAL A 138 -8.61 -9.28 7.49
N LYS A 139 -8.64 -9.24 8.82
CA LYS A 139 -9.22 -8.13 9.59
C LYS A 139 -8.09 -7.17 9.97
N ILE A 140 -8.19 -5.92 9.57
CA ILE A 140 -7.22 -4.87 9.91
C ILE A 140 -7.89 -3.78 10.75
N PRO A 141 -7.19 -3.20 11.74
CA PRO A 141 -7.69 -2.08 12.52
C PRO A 141 -7.59 -0.78 11.70
N ILE A 142 -8.71 -0.08 11.48
CA ILE A 142 -8.74 1.25 10.89
C ILE A 142 -9.63 2.13 11.75
N ALA A 143 -9.08 3.22 12.28
CA ALA A 143 -9.70 4.00 13.32
C ALA A 143 -10.08 3.08 14.51
N LYS A 144 -11.36 3.06 14.89
CA LYS A 144 -11.87 2.24 16.02
C LYS A 144 -12.55 0.95 15.54
N LYS A 145 -12.38 0.54 14.28
CA LYS A 145 -13.07 -0.61 13.68
C LYS A 145 -12.10 -1.64 13.15
N MET A 146 -12.51 -2.90 13.22
CA MET A 146 -11.87 -4.00 12.48
C MET A 146 -12.57 -4.15 11.13
N ILE A 147 -11.85 -3.94 10.05
CA ILE A 147 -12.37 -4.02 8.67
C ILE A 147 -11.79 -5.24 7.99
N GLU A 148 -12.65 -6.04 7.40
CA GLU A 148 -12.26 -7.24 6.66
C GLU A 148 -12.02 -6.90 5.20
N ILE A 149 -10.82 -7.21 4.69
CA ILE A 149 -10.38 -6.87 3.33
C ILE A 149 -9.34 -7.87 2.82
N TYR A 150 -9.26 -8.03 1.50
CA TYR A 150 -8.17 -8.77 0.87
C TYR A 150 -6.90 -7.94 0.82
N VAL A 151 -5.76 -8.57 1.13
CA VAL A 151 -4.42 -8.02 0.99
C VAL A 151 -3.53 -9.01 0.22
N PRO A 152 -2.42 -8.56 -0.40
CA PRO A 152 -1.44 -9.46 -1.02
C PRO A 152 -0.89 -10.46 -0.01
N ASP A 153 -0.26 -11.52 -0.47
CA ASP A 153 0.64 -12.27 0.41
C ASP A 153 1.85 -11.39 0.80
N TYR A 154 2.57 -11.81 1.82
CA TYR A 154 3.68 -11.03 2.36
C TYR A 154 4.78 -10.76 1.32
N THR A 155 5.09 -11.76 0.49
CA THR A 155 6.12 -11.65 -0.55
C THR A 155 5.75 -10.62 -1.61
N ASP A 156 4.53 -10.67 -2.14
CA ASP A 156 4.05 -9.73 -3.16
C ASP A 156 3.94 -8.31 -2.57
N TYR A 157 3.51 -8.18 -1.31
CA TYR A 157 3.48 -6.89 -0.63
C TYR A 157 4.89 -6.28 -0.48
N MET A 158 5.87 -7.09 -0.08
CA MET A 158 7.27 -6.65 0.03
C MET A 158 7.83 -6.22 -1.34
N ILE A 159 7.56 -6.99 -2.41
CA ILE A 159 7.98 -6.63 -3.77
C ILE A 159 7.39 -5.29 -4.21
N LEU A 160 6.10 -5.06 -3.97
CA LEU A 160 5.44 -3.78 -4.28
C LEU A 160 6.10 -2.60 -3.55
N LYS A 161 6.47 -2.78 -2.28
CA LYS A 161 7.17 -1.77 -1.48
C LYS A 161 8.59 -1.50 -1.99
N ILE A 162 9.35 -2.55 -2.30
CA ILE A 162 10.71 -2.42 -2.85
C ILE A 162 10.67 -1.79 -4.24
N MET A 163 9.72 -2.21 -5.10
CA MET A 163 9.55 -1.61 -6.43
C MET A 163 9.32 -0.09 -6.35
N SER A 164 8.48 0.35 -5.43
CA SER A 164 8.15 1.77 -5.25
C SER A 164 9.29 2.56 -4.58
N ALA A 165 9.92 2.01 -3.55
CA ALA A 165 11.06 2.55 -2.79
C ALA A 165 10.95 4.04 -2.43
N ARG A 166 9.74 4.54 -2.15
CA ARG A 166 9.54 5.91 -1.64
C ARG A 166 10.01 5.99 -0.18
N PRO A 167 10.35 7.17 0.35
CA PRO A 167 10.77 7.31 1.76
C PRO A 167 9.81 6.67 2.77
N SER A 168 8.50 6.71 2.52
CA SER A 168 7.52 6.01 3.35
C SER A 168 7.60 4.49 3.20
N ASP A 169 7.86 3.99 1.99
CA ASP A 169 7.98 2.55 1.73
C ASP A 169 9.26 1.98 2.33
N ILE A 170 10.35 2.76 2.36
CA ILE A 170 11.61 2.35 3.01
C ILE A 170 11.40 2.12 4.52
N ARG A 171 10.67 3.04 5.19
CA ARG A 171 10.31 2.85 6.60
C ARG A 171 9.38 1.65 6.82
N ASP A 172 8.41 1.43 5.92
CA ASP A 172 7.54 0.26 5.95
C ASP A 172 8.35 -1.03 5.77
N ILE A 173 9.32 -1.06 4.83
CA ILE A 173 10.22 -2.20 4.58
C ILE A 173 11.06 -2.50 5.83
N ALA A 174 11.67 -1.50 6.45
CA ALA A 174 12.43 -1.69 7.68
C ALA A 174 11.56 -2.31 8.79
N THR A 175 10.32 -1.85 8.94
CA THR A 175 9.35 -2.40 9.89
C THR A 175 8.98 -3.85 9.57
N LEU A 176 8.72 -4.16 8.29
CA LEU A 176 8.36 -5.49 7.83
C LEU A 176 9.51 -6.49 8.05
N VAL A 177 10.72 -6.11 7.68
CA VAL A 177 11.92 -6.96 7.88
C VAL A 177 12.19 -7.19 9.37
N TRP A 178 12.05 -6.15 10.19
CA TRP A 178 12.18 -6.29 11.64
C TRP A 178 11.16 -7.26 12.25
N LYS A 179 9.89 -7.16 11.88
CA LYS A 179 8.81 -7.94 12.51
C LYS A 179 8.64 -9.34 11.91
N ASN A 180 8.92 -9.52 10.62
CA ASN A 180 8.59 -10.76 9.89
C ASN A 180 9.77 -11.37 9.13
N GLY A 181 10.93 -10.69 9.11
CA GLY A 181 12.07 -11.11 8.29
C GLY A 181 11.86 -10.86 6.79
N VAL A 182 12.83 -11.30 6.01
CA VAL A 182 12.76 -11.26 4.54
C VAL A 182 12.01 -12.50 4.04
N PRO A 183 11.03 -12.38 3.13
CA PRO A 183 10.32 -13.54 2.62
C PRO A 183 11.21 -14.41 1.75
N ASP A 184 11.05 -15.74 1.87
CA ASP A 184 11.72 -16.71 1.03
C ASP A 184 11.30 -16.55 -0.45
N HIS A 185 12.19 -16.95 -1.37
CA HIS A 185 11.93 -16.95 -2.82
C HIS A 185 11.49 -15.61 -3.42
N MET A 186 11.79 -14.48 -2.74
CA MET A 186 11.39 -13.15 -3.20
C MET A 186 11.93 -12.82 -4.60
N ALA A 187 13.18 -13.19 -4.91
CA ALA A 187 13.80 -12.94 -6.22
C ALA A 187 13.09 -13.69 -7.36
N GLU A 188 12.73 -14.95 -7.14
CA GLU A 188 11.97 -15.76 -8.12
C GLU A 188 10.56 -15.20 -8.34
N ARG A 189 9.95 -14.72 -7.24
CA ARG A 189 8.63 -14.12 -7.29
C ARG A 189 8.64 -12.81 -8.06
N ALA A 190 9.64 -11.96 -7.81
CA ALA A 190 9.83 -10.70 -8.51
C ALA A 190 9.98 -10.90 -10.02
N LYS A 191 10.75 -11.91 -10.48
CA LYS A 191 10.91 -12.25 -11.91
C LYS A 191 9.58 -12.56 -12.61
N LYS A 192 8.56 -13.03 -11.86
CA LYS A 192 7.25 -13.40 -12.43
C LYS A 192 6.22 -12.27 -12.28
N ALA A 193 6.43 -11.34 -11.37
CA ALA A 193 5.47 -10.29 -11.03
C ALA A 193 5.81 -8.94 -11.64
N LEU A 194 7.08 -8.69 -11.95
CA LEU A 194 7.56 -7.40 -12.46
C LEU A 194 7.90 -7.46 -13.95
N ALA A 195 7.63 -6.37 -14.65
CA ALA A 195 8.09 -6.17 -16.03
C ALA A 195 9.64 -6.09 -16.11
N HIS A 196 10.23 -5.44 -15.10
CA HIS A 196 11.66 -5.21 -14.99
C HIS A 196 12.17 -5.69 -13.61
N PRO A 197 12.44 -7.00 -13.44
CA PRO A 197 12.85 -7.58 -12.14
C PRO A 197 14.14 -7.02 -11.56
N GLU A 198 15.05 -6.53 -12.41
CA GLU A 198 16.31 -5.88 -12.03
C GLU A 198 16.12 -4.64 -11.15
N ILE A 199 14.94 -4.01 -11.19
CA ILE A 199 14.59 -2.87 -10.34
C ILE A 199 14.69 -3.23 -8.85
N ILE A 200 14.43 -4.48 -8.48
CA ILE A 200 14.52 -4.94 -7.09
C ILE A 200 15.94 -4.76 -6.57
N ARG A 201 16.95 -5.20 -7.31
CA ARG A 201 18.35 -5.08 -6.88
C ARG A 201 18.79 -3.61 -6.81
N LYS A 202 18.40 -2.81 -7.81
CA LYS A 202 18.65 -1.36 -7.84
C LYS A 202 18.06 -0.67 -6.61
N ASN A 203 16.78 -0.93 -6.33
CA ASN A 203 16.07 -0.30 -5.23
C ASN A 203 16.51 -0.83 -3.86
N LEU A 204 16.90 -2.10 -3.73
CA LEU A 204 17.48 -2.62 -2.49
C LEU A 204 18.76 -1.87 -2.09
N LYS A 205 19.63 -1.56 -3.04
CA LYS A 205 20.82 -0.75 -2.76
C LYS A 205 20.47 0.65 -2.24
N LEU A 206 19.48 1.29 -2.86
CA LEU A 206 18.96 2.59 -2.43
C LEU A 206 18.35 2.50 -1.02
N ILE A 207 17.53 1.49 -0.76
CA ILE A 207 16.91 1.24 0.55
C ILE A 207 17.95 1.03 1.63
N ILE A 208 18.97 0.21 1.37
CA ILE A 208 20.08 -0.04 2.32
C ILE A 208 20.82 1.27 2.61
N THR A 209 21.10 2.08 1.59
CA THR A 209 21.77 3.39 1.77
C THR A 209 20.93 4.33 2.63
N ASP A 210 19.62 4.40 2.37
CA ASP A 210 18.69 5.28 3.09
C ASP A 210 18.53 4.85 4.55
N ILE A 211 18.41 3.53 4.82
CA ILE A 211 18.35 3.00 6.19
C ILE A 211 19.67 3.25 6.95
N SER A 212 20.82 3.24 6.27
CA SER A 212 22.13 3.51 6.88
C SER A 212 22.37 5.01 7.14
N ASP A 213 21.49 5.93 6.71
CA ASP A 213 21.62 7.36 7.02
C ASP A 213 21.32 7.61 8.50
N LYS A 214 22.19 8.35 9.18
CA LYS A 214 22.07 8.67 10.61
C LYS A 214 20.74 9.30 11.04
N ARG A 215 19.96 9.87 10.10
CA ARG A 215 18.66 10.48 10.36
C ARG A 215 17.51 9.47 10.22
N PHE A 216 17.78 8.27 9.72
CA PHE A 216 16.74 7.28 9.45
C PHE A 216 15.99 6.87 10.72
N LEU A 217 16.72 6.57 11.78
CA LEU A 217 16.16 6.13 13.06
C LEU A 217 15.17 7.14 13.63
N ASP A 218 15.53 8.43 13.65
CA ASP A 218 14.64 9.49 14.14
C ASP A 218 13.42 9.69 13.23
N SER A 219 13.62 9.64 11.92
CA SER A 219 12.55 9.70 10.93
C SER A 219 11.57 8.52 11.07
N TRP A 220 12.09 7.33 11.34
CA TRP A 220 11.30 6.13 11.56
C TRP A 220 10.47 6.24 12.86
N LYS A 221 11.11 6.59 13.98
CA LYS A 221 10.44 6.81 15.28
C LYS A 221 9.33 7.86 15.19
N GLY A 222 9.61 8.96 14.53
CA GLY A 222 8.60 10.02 14.31
C GLY A 222 7.41 9.55 13.45
N THR A 223 7.63 8.63 12.51
CA THR A 223 6.58 8.11 11.65
C THR A 223 5.65 7.13 12.37
N PHE A 224 6.20 6.21 13.17
CA PHE A 224 5.43 5.18 13.88
C PHE A 224 5.08 5.55 15.32
N VAL A 225 5.58 6.68 15.79
CA VAL A 225 5.33 7.22 17.15
C VAL A 225 5.66 6.17 18.22
N THR A 226 6.81 5.52 18.10
CA THR A 226 7.30 4.50 19.03
C THR A 226 8.82 4.53 19.14
N THR A 227 9.36 4.07 20.25
CA THR A 227 10.79 3.98 20.54
C THR A 227 11.34 2.55 20.40
N GLU A 228 10.49 1.58 20.04
CA GLU A 228 10.87 0.16 19.98
C GLU A 228 11.95 -0.16 18.94
N PHE A 229 12.04 0.62 17.87
CA PHE A 229 13.05 0.45 16.83
C PHE A 229 14.34 1.16 17.29
N THR A 230 15.38 0.37 17.51
CA THR A 230 16.67 0.82 18.05
C THR A 230 17.77 0.70 17.00
N GLU A 231 18.96 1.25 17.26
CA GLU A 231 20.16 1.05 16.42
C GLU A 231 20.44 -0.44 16.19
N ARG A 232 20.36 -1.27 17.23
CA ARG A 232 20.53 -2.73 17.11
C ARG A 232 19.51 -3.35 16.15
N THR A 233 18.28 -2.87 16.18
CA THR A 233 17.22 -3.33 15.27
C THR A 233 17.51 -2.91 13.83
N GLU A 234 17.97 -1.68 13.64
CA GLU A 234 18.40 -1.15 12.35
C GLU A 234 19.54 -1.98 11.74
N GLU A 235 20.56 -2.29 12.54
CA GLU A 235 21.68 -3.16 12.13
C GLU A 235 21.19 -4.56 11.70
N GLN A 236 20.26 -5.16 12.44
CA GLN A 236 19.67 -6.44 12.08
C GLN A 236 18.92 -6.37 10.75
N VAL A 237 18.10 -5.34 10.54
CA VAL A 237 17.37 -5.10 9.28
C VAL A 237 18.36 -4.95 8.12
N LEU A 238 19.40 -4.14 8.29
CA LEU A 238 20.45 -3.96 7.28
C LEU A 238 21.15 -5.27 6.94
N LYS A 239 21.45 -6.10 7.94
CA LYS A 239 22.06 -7.41 7.74
C LYS A 239 21.18 -8.32 6.89
N GLU A 240 19.87 -8.37 7.15
CA GLU A 240 18.93 -9.17 6.38
C GLU A 240 18.77 -8.66 4.95
N LEU A 241 18.63 -7.34 4.74
CA LEU A 241 18.51 -6.76 3.41
C LEU A 241 19.77 -6.95 2.55
N LYS A 242 20.98 -6.89 3.16
CA LYS A 242 22.25 -7.10 2.45
C LYS A 242 22.41 -8.51 1.89
N LYS A 243 21.71 -9.51 2.43
CA LYS A 243 21.71 -10.88 1.88
C LYS A 243 21.01 -10.98 0.52
N LEU A 244 20.19 -9.98 0.17
CA LEU A 244 19.39 -9.97 -1.06
C LEU A 244 20.10 -9.27 -2.25
N VAL A 245 21.23 -8.59 -2.04
CA VAL A 245 21.96 -7.79 -3.04
C VAL A 245 23.19 -8.50 -3.53
#